data_d94a3301b92f00d8ad5126d79c1ff990
#
_entry.id   d94a3301b92f00d8ad5126d79c1ff990
#
_cell.length_a   1.000
_cell.length_b   1.000
_cell.length_c   1.000
_cell.angle_alpha   90.00
_cell.angle_beta   90.00
_cell.angle_gamma   90.00
#
_symmetry.space_group_name_H-M   'P 1'
#
loop_
_entity.id
_entity.type
_entity.pdbx_description
1 polymer ?
#
loop_
_entity_poly.entity_id
_entity_poly.type
_entity_poly.pdbx_seq_one_letter_code
_entity_poly.pdbx_strand_id
1 'polypeptide(L)'
;GIIDAHSHLGIDAVNEATNPITAEVWTGDALNPLDVGLYRALAGGVTISHVMHGSANAIGGQCETIKHRYGTTDPEVLRMKDAPRTIKFALGENPMRVHGEGRNIAPRTRMGVEQVFRGAFSKAKRYMEGWEKYNATKNSGNPSAAPQYNRRLETLADIIRGKVLINCHSYRADEILMLMKVLEDFGIKKITFHHVNEGFKVAPELAKFGAGASVFSDWWAYKFEVYYSTAYNETILIKNGVTASINSDSDELIRHLYHEAAKSQKYGGLNDD
;
A
#
# COMPACT_ATOMS: atom_id res chain seq x y z
N GLY A 1 10.80 8.03 -18.77
CA GLY A 1 9.38 7.78 -18.62
C GLY A 1 8.90 8.16 -17.22
N ILE A 2 7.60 8.25 -17.05
CA ILE A 2 6.95 8.55 -15.77
C ILE A 2 6.68 7.23 -15.04
N ILE A 3 6.77 7.25 -13.70
CA ILE A 3 6.41 6.13 -12.82
C ILE A 3 5.13 6.51 -12.09
N ASP A 4 4.09 5.68 -12.20
CA ASP A 4 2.89 5.81 -11.36
C ASP A 4 3.04 4.96 -10.11
N ALA A 5 3.04 5.61 -8.96
CA ALA A 5 3.24 4.95 -7.67
C ALA A 5 2.00 4.18 -7.16
N HIS A 6 0.83 4.33 -7.80
CA HIS A 6 -0.40 3.63 -7.43
C HIS A 6 -1.31 3.42 -8.65
N SER A 7 -1.40 2.19 -9.08
CA SER A 7 -2.26 1.79 -10.20
C SER A 7 -2.93 0.44 -9.94
N HIS A 8 -3.99 0.18 -10.68
CA HIS A 8 -4.67 -1.12 -10.77
C HIS A 8 -4.71 -1.64 -12.20
N LEU A 9 -3.96 -1.02 -13.12
CA LEU A 9 -3.85 -1.45 -14.51
C LEU A 9 -3.10 -2.78 -14.64
N GLY A 10 -3.49 -3.55 -15.65
CA GLY A 10 -2.84 -4.82 -15.96
C GLY A 10 -3.15 -5.96 -14.99
N ILE A 11 -4.23 -5.87 -14.21
CA ILE A 11 -4.76 -6.97 -13.39
C ILE A 11 -6.26 -7.14 -13.60
N ASP A 12 -6.73 -8.39 -13.66
CA ASP A 12 -8.14 -8.70 -13.89
C ASP A 12 -9.02 -8.52 -12.65
N ALA A 13 -8.44 -8.66 -11.46
CA ALA A 13 -9.14 -8.54 -10.18
C ALA A 13 -8.35 -7.68 -9.19
N VAL A 14 -8.98 -6.63 -8.69
CA VAL A 14 -8.33 -5.64 -7.82
C VAL A 14 -8.29 -6.09 -6.36
N ASN A 15 -9.29 -6.85 -5.89
CA ASN A 15 -9.42 -7.22 -4.47
C ASN A 15 -9.69 -8.71 -4.26
N GLU A 16 -8.89 -9.36 -3.43
CA GLU A 16 -9.25 -10.62 -2.79
C GLU A 16 -9.91 -10.33 -1.44
N ALA A 17 -11.22 -10.05 -1.47
CA ALA A 17 -11.95 -9.54 -0.30
C ALA A 17 -12.56 -10.64 0.58
N THR A 18 -12.10 -11.89 0.49
CA THR A 18 -12.66 -13.03 1.26
C THR A 18 -12.40 -12.93 2.76
N ASN A 19 -11.35 -12.21 3.16
CA ASN A 19 -10.96 -12.04 4.56
C ASN A 19 -10.37 -10.63 4.78
N PRO A 20 -10.50 -10.02 5.96
CA PRO A 20 -9.84 -8.74 6.28
C PRO A 20 -8.32 -8.76 6.18
N ILE A 21 -7.72 -9.96 6.19
CA ILE A 21 -6.28 -10.17 6.04
C ILE A 21 -6.04 -11.22 4.96
N THR A 22 -5.48 -10.82 3.82
CA THR A 22 -5.16 -11.69 2.68
C THR A 22 -3.71 -11.53 2.22
N ALA A 23 -2.78 -11.42 3.19
CA ALA A 23 -1.36 -11.21 2.92
C ALA A 23 -0.68 -12.32 2.11
N GLU A 24 -1.33 -13.47 1.93
CA GLU A 24 -0.88 -14.61 1.14
C GLU A 24 -1.09 -14.46 -0.38
N VAL A 25 -1.99 -13.56 -0.82
CA VAL A 25 -2.23 -13.35 -2.25
C VAL A 25 -1.28 -12.30 -2.84
N TRP A 26 -1.14 -12.29 -4.15
CA TRP A 26 -0.20 -11.42 -4.86
C TRP A 26 -0.78 -10.95 -6.19
N THR A 27 -0.78 -9.66 -6.46
CA THR A 27 -1.28 -9.10 -7.72
C THR A 27 -0.51 -9.61 -8.94
N GLY A 28 0.74 -10.00 -8.74
CA GLY A 28 1.55 -10.63 -9.77
C GLY A 28 0.96 -11.92 -10.36
N ASP A 29 0.11 -12.65 -9.60
CA ASP A 29 -0.56 -13.87 -10.08
C ASP A 29 -1.79 -13.55 -10.97
N ALA A 30 -2.21 -12.27 -11.05
CA ALA A 30 -3.38 -11.82 -11.82
C ALA A 30 -3.01 -10.83 -12.94
N LEU A 31 -1.74 -10.78 -13.36
CA LEU A 31 -1.30 -9.87 -14.42
C LEU A 31 -1.96 -10.22 -15.75
N ASN A 32 -2.54 -9.20 -16.39
CA ASN A 32 -3.12 -9.26 -17.73
C ASN A 32 -2.32 -8.36 -18.70
N PRO A 33 -1.41 -8.92 -19.51
CA PRO A 33 -0.59 -8.14 -20.45
C PRO A 33 -1.38 -7.59 -21.64
N LEU A 34 -2.63 -8.03 -21.83
CA LEU A 34 -3.51 -7.58 -22.91
C LEU A 34 -4.41 -6.40 -22.49
N ASP A 35 -4.29 -5.92 -21.25
CA ASP A 35 -5.04 -4.74 -20.79
C ASP A 35 -4.66 -3.51 -21.64
N VAL A 36 -5.63 -2.99 -22.39
CA VAL A 36 -5.45 -1.79 -23.24
C VAL A 36 -5.09 -0.55 -22.42
N GLY A 37 -5.37 -0.54 -21.13
CA GLY A 37 -4.95 0.51 -20.19
C GLY A 37 -3.45 0.72 -20.20
N LEU A 38 -2.66 -0.37 -20.33
CA LEU A 38 -1.20 -0.30 -20.43
C LEU A 38 -0.75 0.52 -21.67
N TYR A 39 -1.38 0.30 -22.81
CA TYR A 39 -1.11 1.07 -24.03
C TYR A 39 -1.47 2.55 -23.86
N ARG A 40 -2.63 2.83 -23.26
CA ARG A 40 -3.08 4.20 -23.00
C ARG A 40 -2.16 4.94 -22.04
N ALA A 41 -1.68 4.27 -20.99
CA ALA A 41 -0.71 4.82 -20.05
C ALA A 41 0.63 5.14 -20.74
N LEU A 42 1.13 4.24 -21.60
CA LEU A 42 2.31 4.48 -22.43
C LEU A 42 2.16 5.72 -23.33
N ALA A 43 0.99 5.89 -23.94
CA ALA A 43 0.70 7.10 -24.76
C ALA A 43 0.76 8.39 -23.92
N GLY A 44 0.46 8.32 -22.62
CA GLY A 44 0.62 9.40 -21.64
C GLY A 44 2.03 9.53 -21.06
N GLY A 45 2.99 8.72 -21.51
CA GLY A 45 4.39 8.75 -21.04
C GLY A 45 4.66 7.96 -19.78
N VAL A 46 3.67 7.26 -19.21
CA VAL A 46 3.84 6.40 -18.04
C VAL A 46 4.37 5.03 -18.50
N THR A 47 5.55 4.68 -18.06
CA THR A 47 6.27 3.47 -18.51
C THR A 47 6.38 2.38 -17.44
N ILE A 48 6.12 2.75 -16.19
CA ILE A 48 6.18 1.86 -15.02
C ILE A 48 4.99 2.19 -14.12
N SER A 49 4.36 1.16 -13.56
CA SER A 49 3.36 1.31 -12.51
C SER A 49 3.62 0.35 -11.36
N HIS A 50 3.37 0.84 -10.14
CA HIS A 50 3.23 0.00 -8.97
C HIS A 50 1.78 -0.48 -8.89
N VAL A 51 1.55 -1.73 -9.27
CA VAL A 51 0.22 -2.34 -9.37
C VAL A 51 -0.15 -2.97 -8.04
N MET A 52 -1.16 -2.41 -7.40
CA MET A 52 -1.53 -2.76 -6.05
C MET A 52 -2.82 -3.56 -5.97
N HIS A 53 -2.92 -4.38 -4.93
CA HIS A 53 -4.21 -4.86 -4.43
C HIS A 53 -5.06 -3.66 -4.00
N GLY A 54 -6.37 -3.72 -4.18
CA GLY A 54 -7.28 -2.65 -3.77
C GLY A 54 -7.39 -2.48 -2.26
N SER A 55 -8.25 -1.57 -1.82
CA SER A 55 -8.38 -1.16 -0.42
C SER A 55 -9.56 -1.81 0.34
N ALA A 56 -10.07 -2.94 -0.16
CA ALA A 56 -11.15 -3.67 0.52
C ALA A 56 -10.75 -4.27 1.88
N ASN A 57 -9.47 -4.57 2.07
CA ASN A 57 -8.96 -5.30 3.23
C ASN A 57 -8.07 -4.39 4.08
N ALA A 58 -8.16 -4.48 5.41
CA ALA A 58 -7.21 -3.78 6.28
C ALA A 58 -5.76 -4.21 5.97
N ILE A 59 -5.53 -5.52 5.74
CA ILE A 59 -4.28 -6.06 5.21
C ILE A 59 -4.63 -6.85 3.94
N GLY A 60 -4.34 -6.28 2.78
CA GLY A 60 -4.60 -6.89 1.48
C GLY A 60 -3.44 -7.74 0.98
N GLY A 61 -3.36 -7.92 -0.34
CA GLY A 61 -2.35 -8.73 -1.00
C GLY A 61 -1.02 -8.02 -1.22
N GLN A 62 0.00 -8.82 -1.52
CA GLN A 62 1.28 -8.33 -2.03
C GLN A 62 1.07 -7.69 -3.40
N CYS A 63 1.89 -6.69 -3.72
CA CYS A 63 1.78 -5.89 -4.93
C CYS A 63 2.93 -6.21 -5.89
N GLU A 64 2.78 -5.79 -7.15
CA GLU A 64 3.80 -5.96 -8.18
C GLU A 64 4.16 -4.62 -8.82
N THR A 65 5.41 -4.44 -9.20
CA THR A 65 5.84 -3.32 -10.04
C THR A 65 6.04 -3.82 -11.46
N ILE A 66 5.38 -3.18 -12.41
CA ILE A 66 5.40 -3.60 -13.81
C ILE A 66 5.98 -2.52 -14.72
N LYS A 67 6.60 -2.96 -15.81
CA LYS A 67 6.90 -2.12 -16.98
C LYS A 67 5.78 -2.29 -18.00
N HIS A 68 5.30 -1.19 -18.56
CA HIS A 68 4.19 -1.20 -19.51
C HIS A 68 4.65 -1.72 -20.88
N ARG A 69 4.92 -3.03 -20.99
CA ARG A 69 5.35 -3.69 -22.22
C ARG A 69 4.15 -4.30 -22.93
N TYR A 70 3.22 -3.43 -23.37
CA TYR A 70 2.03 -3.83 -24.09
C TYR A 70 2.36 -4.56 -25.41
N GLY A 71 1.50 -5.50 -25.81
CA GLY A 71 1.66 -6.28 -27.04
C GLY A 71 2.30 -7.65 -26.85
N THR A 72 2.47 -8.10 -25.60
CA THR A 72 2.85 -9.48 -25.26
C THR A 72 1.65 -10.26 -24.72
N THR A 73 1.72 -11.59 -24.78
CA THR A 73 0.78 -12.50 -24.08
C THR A 73 1.39 -13.12 -22.82
N ASP A 74 2.69 -12.90 -22.59
CA ASP A 74 3.41 -13.41 -21.43
C ASP A 74 3.42 -12.38 -20.29
N PRO A 75 2.73 -12.61 -19.16
CA PRO A 75 2.70 -11.70 -18.03
C PRO A 75 4.07 -11.50 -17.38
N GLU A 76 4.98 -12.47 -17.47
CA GLU A 76 6.33 -12.36 -16.89
C GLU A 76 7.15 -11.23 -17.54
N VAL A 77 6.87 -10.90 -18.79
CA VAL A 77 7.51 -9.78 -19.50
C VAL A 77 7.21 -8.43 -18.87
N LEU A 78 6.05 -8.29 -18.20
CA LEU A 78 5.68 -7.06 -17.53
C LEU A 78 6.45 -6.82 -16.23
N ARG A 79 6.86 -7.87 -15.53
CA ARG A 79 7.45 -7.76 -14.19
C ARG A 79 8.75 -6.97 -14.18
N MET A 80 8.91 -6.12 -13.19
CA MET A 80 10.17 -5.45 -12.86
C MET A 80 10.93 -6.30 -11.83
N LYS A 81 11.84 -7.17 -12.28
CA LYS A 81 12.48 -8.23 -11.48
C LYS A 81 13.17 -7.76 -10.21
N ASP A 82 13.73 -6.54 -10.21
CA ASP A 82 14.51 -6.00 -9.08
C ASP A 82 13.70 -5.04 -8.20
N ALA A 83 12.37 -4.97 -8.43
CA ALA A 83 11.50 -4.16 -7.60
C ALA A 83 11.38 -4.72 -6.17
N PRO A 84 11.33 -3.88 -5.14
CA PRO A 84 11.13 -4.33 -3.77
C PRO A 84 9.77 -5.00 -3.62
N ARG A 85 9.70 -6.03 -2.75
CA ARG A 85 8.43 -6.63 -2.36
C ARG A 85 7.60 -5.65 -1.54
N THR A 86 6.34 -5.52 -1.89
CA THR A 86 5.41 -4.59 -1.25
C THR A 86 4.08 -5.26 -0.94
N ILE A 87 3.29 -4.65 -0.07
CA ILE A 87 1.96 -5.14 0.31
C ILE A 87 1.00 -3.97 0.51
N LYS A 88 -0.27 -4.15 0.16
CA LYS A 88 -1.32 -3.16 0.34
C LYS A 88 -1.99 -3.29 1.70
N PHE A 89 -2.05 -2.17 2.41
CA PHE A 89 -2.89 -1.98 3.60
C PHE A 89 -3.99 -0.96 3.30
N ALA A 90 -5.04 -0.92 4.11
CA ALA A 90 -6.06 0.10 4.01
C ALA A 90 -6.59 0.51 5.39
N LEU A 91 -6.73 1.82 5.57
CA LEU A 91 -7.43 2.50 6.65
C LEU A 91 -8.82 2.94 6.16
N GLY A 92 -9.60 3.52 7.07
CA GLY A 92 -10.81 4.21 6.75
C GLY A 92 -12.02 3.34 6.43
N GLU A 93 -12.92 3.94 5.68
CA GLU A 93 -14.25 3.35 5.43
C GLU A 93 -14.22 2.11 4.52
N ASN A 94 -13.22 1.98 3.64
CA ASN A 94 -13.23 0.89 2.66
C ASN A 94 -13.25 -0.50 3.32
N PRO A 95 -12.31 -0.88 4.20
CA PRO A 95 -12.37 -2.17 4.87
C PRO A 95 -13.56 -2.30 5.82
N MET A 96 -14.04 -1.20 6.42
CA MET A 96 -15.22 -1.22 7.28
C MET A 96 -16.50 -1.50 6.50
N ARG A 97 -16.66 -0.91 5.31
CA ARG A 97 -17.82 -1.14 4.44
C ARG A 97 -17.82 -2.56 3.88
N VAL A 98 -16.69 -3.01 3.33
CA VAL A 98 -16.63 -4.33 2.70
C VAL A 98 -16.86 -5.45 3.71
N HIS A 99 -16.21 -5.41 4.85
CA HIS A 99 -16.28 -6.48 5.85
C HIS A 99 -17.35 -6.22 6.92
N GLY A 100 -17.40 -5.02 7.46
CA GLY A 100 -18.34 -4.68 8.53
C GLY A 100 -19.78 -4.54 8.06
N GLU A 101 -20.02 -3.74 7.03
CA GLU A 101 -21.37 -3.53 6.49
C GLU A 101 -21.76 -4.65 5.54
N GLY A 102 -20.89 -5.01 4.60
CA GLY A 102 -21.21 -5.97 3.55
C GLY A 102 -21.25 -7.42 4.02
N ARG A 103 -20.45 -7.80 5.03
CA ARG A 103 -20.29 -9.21 5.48
C ARG A 103 -20.57 -9.43 6.96
N ASN A 104 -20.83 -8.38 7.72
CA ASN A 104 -21.02 -8.42 9.17
C ASN A 104 -19.88 -9.09 9.96
N ILE A 105 -18.63 -8.89 9.54
CA ILE A 105 -17.41 -9.34 10.22
C ILE A 105 -16.49 -8.15 10.50
N ALA A 106 -15.49 -8.32 11.39
CA ALA A 106 -14.50 -7.28 11.65
C ALA A 106 -13.61 -7.01 10.40
N PRO A 107 -13.17 -5.75 10.18
CA PRO A 107 -13.45 -4.56 10.99
C PRO A 107 -14.79 -3.92 10.62
N ARG A 108 -15.50 -3.39 11.61
CA ARG A 108 -16.75 -2.61 11.42
C ARG A 108 -16.58 -1.14 11.78
N THR A 109 -15.55 -0.83 12.54
CA THR A 109 -15.24 0.51 13.03
C THR A 109 -13.73 0.78 12.90
N ARG A 110 -13.31 2.04 13.05
CA ARG A 110 -11.88 2.40 13.09
C ARG A 110 -11.13 1.70 14.24
N MET A 111 -11.80 1.51 15.39
CA MET A 111 -11.25 0.69 16.48
C MET A 111 -10.99 -0.75 16.03
N GLY A 112 -11.91 -1.33 15.25
CA GLY A 112 -11.76 -2.67 14.68
C GLY A 112 -10.61 -2.75 13.67
N VAL A 113 -10.38 -1.71 12.87
CA VAL A 113 -9.24 -1.64 11.94
C VAL A 113 -7.92 -1.71 12.70
N GLU A 114 -7.74 -0.94 13.78
CA GLU A 114 -6.55 -1.03 14.64
C GLU A 114 -6.35 -2.45 15.21
N GLN A 115 -7.44 -3.08 15.68
CA GLN A 115 -7.37 -4.43 16.24
C GLN A 115 -6.98 -5.49 15.20
N VAL A 116 -7.39 -5.32 13.94
CA VAL A 116 -6.95 -6.20 12.85
C VAL A 116 -5.42 -6.14 12.70
N PHE A 117 -4.83 -4.94 12.66
CA PHE A 117 -3.37 -4.77 12.56
C PHE A 117 -2.64 -5.36 13.77
N ARG A 118 -3.03 -4.98 14.98
CA ARG A 118 -2.41 -5.48 16.21
C ARG A 118 -2.50 -6.99 16.33
N GLY A 119 -3.66 -7.56 16.04
CA GLY A 119 -3.88 -9.01 16.05
C GLY A 119 -3.03 -9.75 15.02
N ALA A 120 -2.90 -9.19 13.80
CA ALA A 120 -2.09 -9.76 12.73
C ALA A 120 -0.60 -9.79 13.09
N PHE A 121 -0.05 -8.66 13.53
CA PHE A 121 1.37 -8.57 13.89
C PHE A 121 1.71 -9.36 15.17
N SER A 122 0.80 -9.42 16.15
CA SER A 122 0.98 -10.28 17.32
C SER A 122 1.04 -11.76 16.95
N LYS A 123 0.21 -12.21 16.00
CA LYS A 123 0.26 -13.59 15.49
C LYS A 123 1.56 -13.85 14.71
N ALA A 124 1.98 -12.91 13.87
CA ALA A 124 3.24 -13.01 13.12
C ALA A 124 4.45 -13.08 14.06
N LYS A 125 4.48 -12.27 15.12
CA LYS A 125 5.57 -12.29 16.10
C LYS A 125 5.67 -13.65 16.79
N ARG A 126 4.55 -14.21 17.26
CA ARG A 126 4.55 -15.57 17.84
C ARG A 126 4.99 -16.66 16.84
N TYR A 127 4.60 -16.51 15.59
CA TYR A 127 5.05 -17.40 14.51
C TYR A 127 6.57 -17.33 14.33
N MET A 128 7.16 -16.14 14.30
CA MET A 128 8.61 -15.94 14.25
C MET A 128 9.32 -16.56 15.45
N GLU A 129 8.87 -16.28 16.65
CA GLU A 129 9.39 -16.85 17.90
C GLU A 129 9.37 -18.40 17.89
N GLY A 130 8.31 -18.99 17.34
CA GLY A 130 8.21 -20.43 17.15
C GLY A 130 9.30 -21.00 16.23
N TRP A 131 9.54 -20.35 15.10
CA TRP A 131 10.60 -20.74 14.17
C TRP A 131 12.00 -20.53 14.74
N GLU A 132 12.23 -19.45 15.47
CA GLU A 132 13.49 -19.20 16.18
C GLU A 132 13.79 -20.30 17.20
N LYS A 133 12.81 -20.66 18.03
CA LYS A 133 12.92 -21.75 19.00
C LYS A 133 13.21 -23.08 18.32
N TYR A 134 12.49 -23.43 17.25
CA TYR A 134 12.75 -24.64 16.49
C TYR A 134 14.17 -24.64 15.94
N ASN A 135 14.61 -23.58 15.27
CA ASN A 135 15.94 -23.47 14.67
C ASN A 135 17.06 -23.56 15.71
N ALA A 136 16.85 -23.02 16.90
CA ALA A 136 17.81 -23.10 18.00
C ALA A 136 17.95 -24.54 18.58
N THR A 137 16.87 -25.34 18.49
CA THR A 137 16.82 -26.66 19.14
C THR A 137 16.81 -27.84 18.18
N LYS A 138 16.65 -27.64 16.87
CA LYS A 138 16.46 -28.71 15.88
C LYS A 138 17.59 -29.75 15.84
N ASN A 139 18.80 -29.40 16.25
CA ASN A 139 19.97 -30.29 16.30
C ASN A 139 20.30 -30.73 17.74
N SER A 140 19.45 -30.46 18.74
CA SER A 140 19.63 -30.88 20.13
C SER A 140 19.00 -32.25 20.40
N GLY A 141 19.35 -32.86 21.52
CA GLY A 141 18.74 -34.14 21.95
C GLY A 141 17.23 -34.07 22.25
N ASN A 142 16.67 -32.86 22.32
CA ASN A 142 15.23 -32.64 22.56
C ASN A 142 14.72 -31.44 21.74
N PRO A 143 14.50 -31.61 20.42
CA PRO A 143 14.07 -30.51 19.53
C PRO A 143 12.64 -30.10 19.85
N SER A 144 12.38 -28.78 19.79
CA SER A 144 11.01 -28.28 19.79
C SER A 144 10.30 -28.65 18.48
N ALA A 145 8.96 -28.75 18.48
CA ALA A 145 8.21 -29.00 17.26
C ALA A 145 8.37 -27.83 16.27
N ALA A 146 8.51 -28.15 14.98
CA ALA A 146 8.52 -27.13 13.94
C ALA A 146 7.12 -26.48 13.85
N PRO A 147 7.02 -25.16 13.75
CA PRO A 147 5.74 -24.53 13.45
C PRO A 147 5.21 -24.97 12.09
N GLN A 148 3.89 -25.10 11.97
CA GLN A 148 3.28 -25.32 10.67
C GLN A 148 3.53 -24.09 9.76
N TYR A 149 4.02 -24.32 8.54
CA TYR A 149 4.20 -23.24 7.57
C TYR A 149 2.85 -22.58 7.25
N ASN A 150 2.84 -21.24 7.26
CA ASN A 150 1.67 -20.43 6.94
C ASN A 150 2.09 -19.22 6.12
N ARG A 151 1.74 -19.20 4.82
CA ARG A 151 2.16 -18.14 3.88
C ARG A 151 1.72 -16.75 4.33
N ARG A 152 0.51 -16.61 4.89
CA ARG A 152 0.01 -15.33 5.43
C ARG A 152 0.90 -14.84 6.58
N LEU A 153 1.21 -15.71 7.55
CA LEU A 153 2.05 -15.34 8.68
C LEU A 153 3.50 -15.11 8.26
N GLU A 154 4.01 -15.84 7.27
CA GLU A 154 5.36 -15.60 6.73
C GLU A 154 5.45 -14.22 6.07
N THR A 155 4.45 -13.81 5.27
CA THR A 155 4.42 -12.46 4.68
C THR A 155 4.38 -11.38 5.76
N LEU A 156 3.55 -11.56 6.80
CA LEU A 156 3.48 -10.61 7.93
C LEU A 156 4.81 -10.57 8.73
N ALA A 157 5.47 -11.71 8.91
CA ALA A 157 6.80 -11.80 9.51
C ALA A 157 7.86 -11.07 8.66
N ASP A 158 7.77 -11.19 7.33
CA ASP A 158 8.67 -10.47 6.41
C ASP A 158 8.47 -8.95 6.46
N ILE A 159 7.27 -8.46 6.77
CA ILE A 159 7.03 -7.04 7.06
C ILE A 159 7.79 -6.62 8.32
N ILE A 160 7.67 -7.38 9.40
CA ILE A 160 8.38 -7.09 10.67
C ILE A 160 9.90 -7.13 10.46
N ARG A 161 10.41 -8.04 9.63
CA ARG A 161 11.84 -8.13 9.25
C ARG A 161 12.29 -7.03 8.29
N GLY A 162 11.39 -6.19 7.80
CA GLY A 162 11.69 -5.12 6.83
C GLY A 162 11.94 -5.59 5.39
N LYS A 163 11.56 -6.83 5.04
CA LYS A 163 11.72 -7.41 3.69
C LYS A 163 10.55 -7.10 2.76
N VAL A 164 9.39 -6.75 3.31
CA VAL A 164 8.19 -6.35 2.58
C VAL A 164 7.79 -4.95 3.06
N LEU A 165 7.63 -4.02 2.12
CA LEU A 165 7.31 -2.63 2.40
C LEU A 165 5.80 -2.43 2.38
N ILE A 166 5.27 -1.63 3.32
CA ILE A 166 3.85 -1.35 3.40
C ILE A 166 3.48 -0.16 2.52
N ASN A 167 2.42 -0.31 1.72
CA ASN A 167 1.74 0.76 1.00
C ASN A 167 0.31 0.85 1.54
N CYS A 168 -0.06 1.94 2.18
CA CYS A 168 -1.30 2.05 2.93
C CYS A 168 -2.23 3.10 2.36
N HIS A 169 -3.39 2.68 1.84
CA HIS A 169 -4.51 3.56 1.55
C HIS A 169 -4.94 4.32 2.81
N SER A 170 -4.99 5.64 2.75
CA SER A 170 -5.27 6.49 3.90
C SER A 170 -5.79 7.86 3.49
N TYR A 171 -6.69 8.43 4.31
CA TYR A 171 -7.18 9.78 4.11
C TYR A 171 -6.98 10.64 5.37
N ARG A 172 -7.45 10.18 6.52
CA ARG A 172 -7.56 10.94 7.77
C ARG A 172 -6.27 10.95 8.56
N ALA A 173 -5.96 12.10 9.13
CA ALA A 173 -4.77 12.32 9.95
C ALA A 173 -4.74 11.43 11.20
N ASP A 174 -5.86 11.28 11.90
CA ASP A 174 -5.96 10.46 13.12
C ASP A 174 -5.68 8.98 12.86
N GLU A 175 -6.14 8.44 11.72
CA GLU A 175 -5.89 7.05 11.33
C GLU A 175 -4.43 6.82 10.89
N ILE A 176 -3.83 7.81 10.22
CA ILE A 176 -2.40 7.78 9.87
C ILE A 176 -1.55 7.71 11.13
N LEU A 177 -1.81 8.59 12.13
CA LEU A 177 -1.10 8.58 13.40
C LEU A 177 -1.31 7.27 14.17
N MET A 178 -2.52 6.73 14.18
CA MET A 178 -2.83 5.44 14.80
C MET A 178 -1.99 4.32 14.20
N LEU A 179 -1.94 4.22 12.85
CA LEU A 179 -1.17 3.16 12.21
C LEU A 179 0.33 3.32 12.45
N MET A 180 0.87 4.53 12.39
CA MET A 180 2.29 4.78 12.72
C MET A 180 2.60 4.28 14.13
N LYS A 181 1.72 4.55 15.12
CA LYS A 181 1.88 4.06 16.49
C LYS A 181 1.87 2.52 16.57
N VAL A 182 0.96 1.86 15.84
CA VAL A 182 0.93 0.39 15.76
C VAL A 182 2.25 -0.13 15.18
N LEU A 183 2.74 0.47 14.09
CA LEU A 183 3.98 0.04 13.44
C LEU A 183 5.21 0.21 14.37
N GLU A 184 5.29 1.32 15.11
CA GLU A 184 6.32 1.54 16.13
C GLU A 184 6.33 0.45 17.20
N ASP A 185 5.16 0.07 17.72
CA ASP A 185 5.01 -0.97 18.76
C ASP A 185 5.52 -2.36 18.29
N PHE A 186 5.56 -2.59 16.98
CA PHE A 186 6.08 -3.82 16.36
C PHE A 186 7.48 -3.64 15.71
N GLY A 187 8.10 -2.47 15.83
CA GLY A 187 9.43 -2.18 15.28
C GLY A 187 9.46 -2.03 13.75
N ILE A 188 8.32 -1.80 13.12
CA ILE A 188 8.19 -1.62 11.67
C ILE A 188 8.41 -0.15 11.34
N LYS A 189 9.39 0.15 10.46
CA LYS A 189 9.84 1.51 10.17
C LYS A 189 9.57 1.99 8.76
N LYS A 190 9.09 1.12 7.87
CA LYS A 190 8.97 1.44 6.43
C LYS A 190 7.52 1.35 5.98
N ILE A 191 6.97 2.49 5.61
CA ILE A 191 5.61 2.62 5.07
C ILE A 191 5.55 3.79 4.11
N THR A 192 4.76 3.65 3.04
CA THR A 192 4.29 4.75 2.22
C THR A 192 2.76 4.84 2.39
N PHE A 193 2.28 6.00 2.80
CA PHE A 193 0.86 6.29 2.82
C PHE A 193 0.41 6.76 1.44
N HIS A 194 -0.73 6.27 0.98
CA HIS A 194 -1.31 6.62 -0.31
C HIS A 194 -2.56 7.47 -0.13
N HIS A 195 -2.77 8.38 -1.08
CA HIS A 195 -3.78 9.44 -1.07
C HIS A 195 -3.50 10.51 -0.02
N VAL A 196 -3.40 10.15 1.25
CA VAL A 196 -2.89 11.00 2.34
C VAL A 196 -3.58 12.36 2.39
N ASN A 197 -4.90 12.42 2.10
CA ASN A 197 -5.61 13.69 1.88
C ASN A 197 -5.50 14.69 3.04
N GLU A 198 -5.37 14.20 4.27
CA GLU A 198 -5.11 15.03 5.45
C GLU A 198 -3.63 15.01 5.92
N GLY A 199 -2.72 14.53 5.09
CA GLY A 199 -1.28 14.45 5.43
C GLY A 199 -0.68 15.79 5.83
N PHE A 200 -1.16 16.89 5.25
CA PHE A 200 -0.73 18.24 5.60
C PHE A 200 -0.93 18.58 7.09
N LYS A 201 -1.88 17.93 7.77
CA LYS A 201 -2.14 18.13 9.20
C LYS A 201 -1.11 17.45 10.11
N VAL A 202 -0.41 16.45 9.59
CA VAL A 202 0.53 15.57 10.34
C VAL A 202 1.87 15.41 9.60
N ALA A 203 2.21 16.38 8.76
CA ALA A 203 3.43 16.35 7.97
C ALA A 203 4.72 16.25 8.82
N PRO A 204 4.86 16.95 9.97
CA PRO A 204 6.03 16.79 10.85
C PRO A 204 6.13 15.38 11.44
N GLU A 205 5.02 14.76 11.80
CA GLU A 205 4.97 13.39 12.34
C GLU A 205 5.36 12.36 11.28
N LEU A 206 4.86 12.52 10.04
CA LEU A 206 5.23 11.67 8.90
C LEU A 206 6.73 11.77 8.62
N ALA A 207 7.29 13.00 8.59
CA ALA A 207 8.71 13.21 8.38
C ALA A 207 9.55 12.59 9.50
N LYS A 208 9.14 12.78 10.77
CA LYS A 208 9.82 12.20 11.94
C LYS A 208 9.82 10.67 11.91
N PHE A 209 8.72 10.05 11.49
CA PHE A 209 8.62 8.60 11.34
C PHE A 209 9.47 8.09 10.17
N GLY A 210 9.73 8.92 9.17
CA GLY A 210 10.39 8.55 7.92
C GLY A 210 9.44 7.86 6.93
N ALA A 211 8.15 8.17 7.01
CA ALA A 211 7.15 7.66 6.08
C ALA A 211 7.24 8.37 4.72
N GLY A 212 7.00 7.63 3.64
CA GLY A 212 6.71 8.21 2.33
C GLY A 212 5.23 8.57 2.18
N ALA A 213 4.94 9.43 1.20
CA ALA A 213 3.58 9.79 0.82
C ALA A 213 3.40 9.69 -0.69
N SER A 214 2.27 9.18 -1.14
CA SER A 214 1.87 9.19 -2.54
C SER A 214 0.48 9.79 -2.62
N VAL A 215 0.36 11.01 -3.17
CA VAL A 215 -0.80 11.86 -2.98
C VAL A 215 -1.64 12.02 -4.25
N PHE A 216 -2.89 12.43 -4.07
CA PHE A 216 -3.71 13.03 -5.12
C PHE A 216 -3.45 14.54 -5.18
N SER A 217 -3.53 15.12 -6.37
CA SER A 217 -3.42 16.57 -6.54
C SER A 217 -4.67 17.29 -6.05
N ASP A 218 -5.85 16.83 -6.47
CA ASP A 218 -7.10 17.55 -6.26
C ASP A 218 -8.35 16.63 -6.19
N TRP A 219 -8.20 15.41 -5.71
CA TRP A 219 -9.33 14.50 -5.51
C TRP A 219 -10.11 14.86 -4.24
N TRP A 220 -10.88 15.92 -4.30
CA TRP A 220 -11.77 16.34 -3.23
C TRP A 220 -13.24 16.08 -3.58
N ALA A 221 -14.10 16.11 -2.55
CA ALA A 221 -15.57 16.09 -2.67
C ALA A 221 -16.24 14.83 -3.24
N TYR A 222 -15.50 13.74 -3.51
CA TYR A 222 -16.13 12.51 -4.00
C TYR A 222 -16.63 11.59 -2.88
N LYS A 223 -16.17 11.81 -1.63
CA LYS A 223 -16.68 11.16 -0.42
C LYS A 223 -16.33 11.96 0.84
N PHE A 224 -17.01 11.65 1.95
CA PHE A 224 -16.86 12.42 3.19
C PHE A 224 -15.46 12.36 3.80
N GLU A 225 -14.76 11.22 3.71
CA GLU A 225 -13.40 11.07 4.24
C GLU A 225 -12.36 12.00 3.59
N VAL A 226 -12.67 12.57 2.43
CA VAL A 226 -11.78 13.52 1.73
C VAL A 226 -12.23 14.97 1.84
N TYR A 227 -13.12 15.27 2.78
CA TYR A 227 -13.69 16.61 2.96
C TYR A 227 -12.64 17.71 3.13
N TYR A 228 -11.56 17.43 3.83
CA TYR A 228 -10.47 18.39 4.08
C TYR A 228 -9.33 18.36 3.04
N SER A 229 -9.51 17.70 1.91
CA SER A 229 -8.47 17.66 0.87
C SER A 229 -8.09 19.06 0.39
N THR A 230 -6.83 19.23 0.05
CA THR A 230 -6.29 20.50 -0.47
C THR A 230 -5.23 20.22 -1.55
N ALA A 231 -5.20 21.07 -2.58
CA ALA A 231 -4.19 21.02 -3.64
C ALA A 231 -2.76 21.37 -3.16
N TYR A 232 -2.62 21.86 -1.94
CA TYR A 232 -1.32 22.19 -1.33
C TYR A 232 -0.69 21.03 -0.56
N ASN A 233 -1.38 19.89 -0.45
CA ASN A 233 -1.00 18.78 0.41
C ASN A 233 0.43 18.30 0.12
N GLU A 234 0.76 18.00 -1.14
CA GLU A 234 2.09 17.55 -1.55
C GLU A 234 3.17 18.56 -1.17
N THR A 235 2.93 19.84 -1.49
CA THR A 235 3.86 20.92 -1.18
C THR A 235 4.14 21.05 0.31
N ILE A 236 3.11 20.92 1.16
CA ILE A 236 3.26 20.98 2.62
C ILE A 236 4.06 19.78 3.09
N LEU A 237 3.80 18.58 2.58
CA LEU A 237 4.54 17.36 2.91
C LEU A 237 6.04 17.51 2.56
N ILE A 238 6.36 17.91 1.33
CA ILE A 238 7.75 18.10 0.86
C ILE A 238 8.47 19.16 1.69
N LYS A 239 7.84 20.31 1.96
CA LYS A 239 8.42 21.38 2.78
C LYS A 239 8.68 20.97 4.24
N ASN A 240 8.01 19.92 4.72
CA ASN A 240 8.26 19.33 6.04
C ASN A 240 9.25 18.14 5.99
N GLY A 241 9.84 17.83 4.83
CA GLY A 241 10.85 16.78 4.69
C GLY A 241 10.29 15.38 4.45
N VAL A 242 9.01 15.25 4.10
CA VAL A 242 8.41 13.98 3.67
C VAL A 242 8.75 13.74 2.19
N THR A 243 9.26 12.56 1.86
CA THR A 243 9.37 12.14 0.46
C THR A 243 7.97 11.89 -0.08
N ALA A 244 7.55 12.69 -1.06
CA ALA A 244 6.22 12.60 -1.64
C ALA A 244 6.27 12.41 -3.16
N SER A 245 5.21 11.83 -3.72
CA SER A 245 4.97 11.65 -5.14
C SER A 245 3.49 11.79 -5.45
N ILE A 246 3.17 12.12 -6.70
CA ILE A 246 1.80 12.04 -7.22
C ILE A 246 1.50 10.61 -7.68
N ASN A 247 0.25 10.17 -7.52
CA ASN A 247 -0.26 8.93 -8.10
C ASN A 247 -1.59 9.16 -8.83
N SER A 248 -1.96 8.21 -9.69
CA SER A 248 -3.22 8.29 -10.43
C SER A 248 -4.38 7.62 -9.68
N ASP A 249 -4.21 6.40 -9.23
CA ASP A 249 -5.28 5.50 -8.78
C ASP A 249 -6.51 5.51 -9.72
N SER A 250 -6.25 5.70 -11.02
CA SER A 250 -7.29 5.89 -12.03
C SER A 250 -6.78 5.56 -13.43
N ASP A 251 -7.56 4.75 -14.16
CA ASP A 251 -7.28 4.39 -15.55
C ASP A 251 -7.33 5.61 -16.50
N GLU A 252 -8.02 6.65 -16.08
CA GLU A 252 -8.16 7.90 -16.85
C GLU A 252 -7.01 8.86 -16.52
N LEU A 253 -6.76 9.15 -15.25
CA LEU A 253 -5.74 10.12 -14.82
C LEU A 253 -4.31 9.65 -15.11
N ILE A 254 -4.04 8.35 -15.11
CA ILE A 254 -2.70 7.82 -15.43
C ILE A 254 -2.21 8.30 -16.79
N ARG A 255 -3.10 8.56 -17.74
CA ARG A 255 -2.75 9.06 -19.07
C ARG A 255 -2.28 10.53 -19.06
N HIS A 256 -2.53 11.24 -17.97
CA HIS A 256 -2.27 12.67 -17.79
C HIS A 256 -1.53 12.95 -16.47
N LEU A 257 -0.78 11.99 -15.93
CA LEU A 257 -0.14 12.08 -14.62
C LEU A 257 0.79 13.30 -14.49
N TYR A 258 1.41 13.73 -15.58
CA TYR A 258 2.20 14.97 -15.63
C TYR A 258 1.37 16.23 -15.37
N HIS A 259 0.08 16.25 -15.74
CA HIS A 259 -0.82 17.36 -15.38
C HIS A 259 -1.11 17.38 -13.87
N GLU A 260 -1.22 16.20 -13.26
CA GLU A 260 -1.43 16.09 -11.82
C GLU A 260 -0.22 16.67 -11.06
N ALA A 261 1.00 16.32 -11.45
CA ALA A 261 2.22 16.88 -10.87
C ALA A 261 2.33 18.41 -11.10
N ALA A 262 1.99 18.89 -12.29
CA ALA A 262 2.02 20.33 -12.60
C ALA A 262 1.07 21.18 -11.72
N LYS A 263 0.00 20.59 -11.17
CA LYS A 263 -0.90 21.29 -10.23
C LYS A 263 -0.17 21.63 -8.92
N SER A 264 0.61 20.70 -8.37
CA SER A 264 1.39 20.94 -7.16
C SER A 264 2.47 22.02 -7.37
N GLN A 265 3.11 22.03 -8.54
CA GLN A 265 4.01 23.11 -8.95
C GLN A 265 3.27 24.46 -9.01
N LYS A 266 2.18 24.52 -9.77
CA LYS A 266 1.44 25.77 -10.02
C LYS A 266 0.82 26.35 -8.76
N TYR A 267 0.17 25.53 -7.92
CA TYR A 267 -0.54 26.00 -6.74
C TYR A 267 0.38 26.05 -5.50
N GLY A 268 1.26 25.08 -5.35
CA GLY A 268 2.14 24.94 -4.18
C GLY A 268 3.47 25.67 -4.29
N GLY A 269 3.87 26.08 -5.51
CA GLY A 269 5.15 26.71 -5.77
C GLY A 269 6.33 25.76 -5.57
N LEU A 270 6.17 24.49 -5.95
CA LEU A 270 7.30 23.56 -6.07
C LEU A 270 8.10 23.92 -7.33
N ASN A 271 9.41 23.69 -7.28
CA ASN A 271 10.30 23.83 -8.45
C ASN A 271 10.20 22.61 -9.36
N ASP A 272 10.96 22.63 -10.46
CA ASP A 272 10.96 21.56 -11.46
C ASP A 272 11.72 20.30 -11.00
N ASP A 273 12.50 20.41 -9.91
CA ASP A 273 13.24 19.32 -9.29
C ASP A 273 12.37 18.57 -8.26
#